data_e103f29e1cb1f25edd1a4c025b7923c9
#
_entry.id   e103f29e1cb1f25edd1a4c025b7923c9
#
_cell.length_a   1.000
_cell.length_b   1.000
_cell.length_c   1.000
_cell.angle_alpha   90.00
_cell.angle_beta   90.00
_cell.angle_gamma   90.00
#
_symmetry.space_group_name_H-M   'P 1'
#
loop_
_entity.id
_entity.type
_entity.pdbx_description
1 polymer ?
#
loop_
_entity_poly.entity_id
_entity_poly.type
_entity_poly.pdbx_seq_one_letter_code
_entity_poly.pdbx_strand_id
1 'polypeptide(L)'
;MYSDNTPHQTRILLCDDSPVERLALAHFLRGAGYNVDEAGDGDAAILHMKHREVDLILLDLHMPEIDGFGVLSYIQEHRRSLPVILLSGMPLHRIQHKMHELPTPELPPLLLKPIDPDQLLGMIDLQMSGQMPDIGSEDGEAQPERALGDDTSDGTYRR
;
A
#
# COMPACT_ATOMS: atom_id res chain seq x y z
N MET A 1 32.99 -12.55 20.04
CA MET A 1 31.74 -11.76 19.84
C MET A 1 30.98 -12.42 18.73
N TYR A 2 29.96 -13.17 19.12
CA TYR A 2 29.01 -13.71 18.15
C TYR A 2 28.09 -12.56 17.78
N SER A 3 28.20 -12.07 16.56
CA SER A 3 27.17 -11.21 15.97
C SER A 3 25.92 -12.06 15.89
N ASP A 4 24.91 -11.70 16.67
CA ASP A 4 23.58 -12.29 16.62
C ASP A 4 22.99 -11.88 15.27
N ASN A 5 23.32 -12.65 14.23
CA ASN A 5 22.82 -12.44 12.86
C ASN A 5 21.50 -13.19 12.68
N THR A 6 20.64 -13.15 13.69
CA THR A 6 19.26 -13.53 13.50
C THR A 6 18.64 -12.51 12.54
N PRO A 7 18.16 -12.93 11.37
CA PRO A 7 17.50 -12.00 10.46
C PRO A 7 16.34 -11.34 11.21
N HIS A 8 16.30 -10.01 11.19
CA HIS A 8 15.23 -9.24 11.82
C HIS A 8 13.92 -9.67 11.20
N GLN A 9 13.12 -10.40 11.98
CA GLN A 9 11.81 -10.84 11.53
C GLN A 9 10.88 -9.64 11.47
N THR A 10 10.31 -9.37 10.31
CA THR A 10 9.39 -8.26 10.11
C THR A 10 8.22 -8.31 11.09
N ARG A 11 8.01 -7.23 11.82
CA ARG A 11 6.94 -7.08 12.81
C ARG A 11 5.75 -6.38 12.18
N ILE A 12 4.66 -7.10 12.07
CA ILE A 12 3.40 -6.60 11.52
C ILE A 12 2.43 -6.35 12.67
N LEU A 13 1.85 -5.16 12.72
CA LEU A 13 0.68 -4.88 13.55
C LEU A 13 -0.58 -5.08 12.70
N LEU A 14 -1.37 -6.08 13.05
CA LEU A 14 -2.66 -6.37 12.42
C LEU A 14 -3.79 -5.74 13.24
N CYS A 15 -4.47 -4.77 12.66
CA CYS A 15 -5.58 -4.06 13.28
C CYS A 15 -6.89 -4.38 12.56
N ASP A 16 -7.77 -5.12 13.23
CA ASP A 16 -9.08 -5.55 12.71
C ASP A 16 -10.00 -5.84 13.89
N ASP A 17 -11.23 -5.34 13.89
CA ASP A 17 -12.19 -5.50 14.98
C ASP A 17 -12.89 -6.85 14.97
N SER A 18 -12.87 -7.58 13.85
CA SER A 18 -13.40 -8.93 13.76
C SER A 18 -12.41 -9.95 14.34
N PRO A 19 -12.69 -10.57 15.53
CA PRO A 19 -11.79 -11.54 16.12
C PRO A 19 -11.51 -12.73 15.22
N VAL A 20 -12.50 -13.15 14.44
CA VAL A 20 -12.38 -14.31 13.55
C VAL A 20 -11.47 -14.01 12.36
N GLU A 21 -11.69 -12.87 11.70
CA GLU A 21 -10.86 -12.45 10.57
C GLU A 21 -9.44 -12.15 11.01
N ARG A 22 -9.28 -11.43 12.13
CA ARG A 22 -7.99 -11.10 12.72
C ARG A 22 -7.19 -12.34 13.07
N LEU A 23 -7.80 -13.32 13.76
CA LEU A 23 -7.12 -14.56 14.14
C LEU A 23 -6.70 -15.38 12.92
N ALA A 24 -7.57 -15.51 11.93
CA ALA A 24 -7.27 -16.24 10.70
C ALA A 24 -6.11 -15.61 9.94
N LEU A 25 -6.13 -14.30 9.78
CA LEU A 25 -5.10 -13.56 9.07
C LEU A 25 -3.76 -13.57 9.83
N ALA A 26 -3.81 -13.40 11.16
CA ALA A 26 -2.62 -13.49 12.00
C ALA A 26 -1.98 -14.87 11.93
N HIS A 27 -2.77 -15.94 11.95
CA HIS A 27 -2.28 -17.31 11.81
C HIS A 27 -1.60 -17.53 10.45
N PHE A 28 -2.22 -17.05 9.38
CA PHE A 28 -1.65 -17.13 8.03
C PHE A 28 -0.31 -16.40 7.94
N LEU A 29 -0.23 -15.16 8.40
CA LEU A 29 0.98 -14.36 8.37
C LEU A 29 2.12 -14.93 9.23
N ARG A 30 1.81 -15.46 10.40
CA ARG A 30 2.79 -16.17 11.25
C ARG A 30 3.31 -17.42 10.55
N GLY A 31 2.45 -18.16 9.86
CA GLY A 31 2.83 -19.29 9.01
C GLY A 31 3.74 -18.92 7.87
N ALA A 32 3.62 -17.69 7.35
CA ALA A 32 4.49 -17.11 6.30
C ALA A 32 5.82 -16.55 6.86
N GLY A 33 6.04 -16.60 8.18
CA GLY A 33 7.31 -16.21 8.81
C GLY A 33 7.34 -14.81 9.40
N TYR A 34 6.23 -14.09 9.46
CA TYR A 34 6.15 -12.76 10.06
C TYR A 34 5.91 -12.83 11.58
N ASN A 35 6.39 -11.83 12.30
CA ASN A 35 6.04 -11.62 13.69
C ASN A 35 4.78 -10.72 13.71
N VAL A 36 3.67 -11.23 14.25
CA VAL A 36 2.38 -10.52 14.18
C VAL A 36 1.87 -10.21 15.57
N ASP A 37 1.72 -8.92 15.83
CA ASP A 37 0.96 -8.39 16.95
C ASP A 37 -0.45 -8.00 16.49
N GLU A 38 -1.42 -8.10 17.37
CA GLU A 38 -2.84 -7.91 17.05
C GLU A 38 -3.43 -6.76 17.85
N ALA A 39 -4.26 -5.94 17.21
CA ALA A 39 -5.08 -4.92 17.84
C ALA A 39 -6.53 -5.07 17.38
N GLY A 40 -7.47 -5.07 18.32
CA GLY A 40 -8.89 -5.24 18.06
C GLY A 40 -9.66 -3.94 17.82
N ASP A 41 -9.00 -2.81 18.02
CA ASP A 41 -9.56 -1.46 17.85
C ASP A 41 -8.46 -0.42 17.62
N GLY A 42 -8.87 0.80 17.29
CA GLY A 42 -7.92 1.88 16.98
C GLY A 42 -7.11 2.35 18.19
N ASP A 43 -7.69 2.37 19.39
CA ASP A 43 -6.98 2.76 20.61
C ASP A 43 -5.87 1.77 20.95
N ALA A 44 -6.17 0.48 20.85
CA ALA A 44 -5.19 -0.59 21.05
C ALA A 44 -4.05 -0.50 20.02
N ALA A 45 -4.36 -0.19 18.76
CA ALA A 45 -3.35 -0.01 17.72
C ALA A 45 -2.43 1.17 17.99
N ILE A 46 -2.99 2.33 18.37
CA ILE A 46 -2.21 3.53 18.72
C ILE A 46 -1.35 3.27 19.95
N LEU A 47 -1.92 2.65 20.98
CA LEU A 47 -1.19 2.31 22.21
C LEU A 47 -0.01 1.36 21.91
N HIS A 48 -0.24 0.36 21.05
CA HIS A 48 0.80 -0.57 20.62
C HIS A 48 1.95 0.17 19.95
N MET A 49 1.65 1.04 18.97
CA MET A 49 2.65 1.83 18.26
C MET A 49 3.44 2.79 19.14
N LYS A 50 2.89 3.22 20.28
CA LYS A 50 3.59 4.07 21.25
C LYS A 50 4.65 3.32 22.04
N HIS A 51 4.46 2.03 22.28
CA HIS A 51 5.28 1.24 23.20
C HIS A 51 6.11 0.14 22.53
N ARG A 52 5.84 -0.16 21.26
CA ARG A 52 6.52 -1.23 20.52
C ARG A 52 6.92 -0.78 19.12
N GLU A 53 7.98 -1.40 18.64
CA GLU A 53 8.39 -1.24 17.24
C GLU A 53 7.46 -2.02 16.32
N VAL A 54 7.09 -1.39 15.23
CA VAL A 54 6.26 -1.95 14.17
C VAL A 54 6.92 -1.61 12.85
N ASP A 55 7.11 -2.59 11.99
CA ASP A 55 7.72 -2.42 10.67
C ASP A 55 6.67 -2.16 9.57
N LEU A 56 5.46 -2.67 9.77
CA LEU A 56 4.33 -2.51 8.85
C LEU A 56 3.02 -2.66 9.62
N ILE A 57 2.01 -1.87 9.25
CA ILE A 57 0.65 -2.03 9.77
C ILE A 57 -0.31 -2.49 8.67
N LEU A 58 -1.10 -3.52 8.99
CA LEU A 58 -2.30 -3.91 8.23
C LEU A 58 -3.49 -3.34 8.98
N LEU A 59 -4.22 -2.44 8.34
CA LEU A 59 -5.21 -1.61 8.99
C LEU A 59 -6.58 -1.76 8.35
N ASP A 60 -7.53 -2.35 9.07
CA ASP A 60 -8.94 -2.33 8.69
C ASP A 60 -9.51 -0.91 8.85
N LEU A 61 -10.15 -0.41 7.80
CA LEU A 61 -10.77 0.91 7.82
C LEU A 61 -12.12 0.93 8.54
N HIS A 62 -12.75 -0.21 8.73
CA HIS A 62 -14.05 -0.31 9.36
C HIS A 62 -13.96 -0.91 10.76
N MET A 63 -13.82 -0.06 11.75
CA MET A 63 -13.79 -0.42 13.16
C MET A 63 -14.66 0.53 13.98
N PRO A 64 -15.22 0.09 15.14
CA PRO A 64 -15.95 0.98 16.06
C PRO A 64 -15.01 1.97 16.75
N GLU A 65 -15.57 3.06 17.28
CA GLU A 65 -14.89 4.13 18.02
C GLU A 65 -13.85 4.88 17.20
N ILE A 66 -12.56 4.65 17.45
CA ILE A 66 -11.51 5.13 16.55
C ILE A 66 -11.42 4.18 15.37
N ASP A 67 -12.02 4.59 14.25
CA ASP A 67 -11.97 3.82 13.01
C ASP A 67 -10.56 3.84 12.38
N GLY A 68 -10.38 3.04 11.33
CA GLY A 68 -9.08 2.96 10.66
C GLY A 68 -8.59 4.30 10.10
N PHE A 69 -9.49 5.24 9.78
CA PHE A 69 -9.10 6.58 9.35
C PHE A 69 -8.50 7.40 10.49
N GLY A 70 -9.00 7.25 11.72
CA GLY A 70 -8.42 7.86 12.90
C GLY A 70 -7.02 7.33 13.21
N VAL A 71 -6.81 6.03 13.07
CA VAL A 71 -5.48 5.40 13.20
C VAL A 71 -4.54 5.89 12.08
N LEU A 72 -5.02 5.97 10.85
CA LEU A 72 -4.25 6.47 9.72
C LEU A 72 -3.83 7.93 9.90
N SER A 73 -4.73 8.78 10.41
CA SER A 73 -4.41 10.17 10.78
C SER A 73 -3.28 10.23 11.80
N TYR A 74 -3.37 9.42 12.85
CA TYR A 74 -2.31 9.32 13.85
C TYR A 74 -0.96 8.92 13.24
N ILE A 75 -0.95 7.94 12.32
CA ILE A 75 0.27 7.49 11.63
C ILE A 75 0.83 8.62 10.79
N GLN A 76 0.01 9.31 10.01
CA GLN A 76 0.44 10.43 9.16
C GLN A 76 1.05 11.58 9.97
N GLU A 77 0.58 11.82 11.18
CA GLU A 77 1.09 12.87 12.04
C GLU A 77 2.36 12.47 12.80
N HIS A 78 2.45 11.23 13.29
CA HIS A 78 3.45 10.80 14.26
C HIS A 78 4.43 9.72 13.74
N ARG A 79 4.06 8.99 12.68
CA ARG A 79 4.81 7.82 12.16
C ARG A 79 4.85 7.79 10.63
N ARG A 80 5.13 8.90 9.99
CA ARG A 80 5.07 9.09 8.52
C ARG A 80 5.84 8.07 7.69
N SER A 81 6.89 7.48 8.25
CA SER A 81 7.70 6.46 7.57
C SER A 81 7.21 5.03 7.78
N LEU A 82 6.16 4.83 8.61
CA LEU A 82 5.59 3.50 8.84
C LEU A 82 4.78 3.05 7.61
N PRO A 83 5.17 1.97 6.94
CA PRO A 83 4.39 1.41 5.86
C PRO A 83 2.99 0.98 6.33
N VAL A 84 1.98 1.33 5.54
CA VAL A 84 0.57 1.01 5.82
C VAL A 84 -0.02 0.28 4.62
N ILE A 85 -0.70 -0.83 4.88
CA ILE A 85 -1.61 -1.48 3.93
C ILE A 85 -3.01 -1.42 4.52
N LEU A 86 -3.93 -0.83 3.77
CA LEU A 86 -5.33 -0.73 4.16
C LEU A 86 -6.09 -1.99 3.77
N LEU A 87 -6.96 -2.44 4.67
CA LEU A 87 -7.90 -3.53 4.43
C LEU A 87 -9.32 -2.96 4.51
N SER A 88 -10.17 -3.21 3.55
CA SER A 88 -11.53 -2.66 3.60
C SER A 88 -12.56 -3.45 2.81
N GLY A 89 -13.74 -3.59 3.38
CA GLY A 89 -14.95 -4.00 2.66
C GLY A 89 -15.74 -2.83 2.06
N MET A 90 -15.28 -1.59 2.27
CA MET A 90 -15.96 -0.41 1.72
C MET A 90 -15.65 -0.21 0.24
N PRO A 91 -16.61 0.32 -0.54
CA PRO A 91 -16.34 0.75 -1.91
C PRO A 91 -15.27 1.84 -1.99
N LEU A 92 -14.41 1.76 -3.00
CA LEU A 92 -13.26 2.66 -3.17
C LEU A 92 -13.64 4.16 -3.15
N HIS A 93 -14.76 4.53 -3.77
CA HIS A 93 -15.22 5.94 -3.80
C HIS A 93 -15.51 6.50 -2.41
N ARG A 94 -16.00 5.67 -1.47
CA ARG A 94 -16.22 6.06 -0.07
C ARG A 94 -14.90 6.27 0.68
N ILE A 95 -13.94 5.39 0.41
CA ILE A 95 -12.60 5.50 1.00
C ILE A 95 -11.95 6.80 0.52
N GLN A 96 -11.96 7.04 -0.78
CA GLN A 96 -11.40 8.26 -1.37
C GLN A 96 -12.02 9.53 -0.79
N HIS A 97 -13.34 9.56 -0.63
CA HIS A 97 -14.01 10.71 -0.02
C HIS A 97 -13.51 11.00 1.40
N LYS A 98 -13.39 9.96 2.23
CA LYS A 98 -12.88 10.11 3.60
C LYS A 98 -11.40 10.49 3.65
N MET A 99 -10.59 10.05 2.69
CA MET A 99 -9.16 10.40 2.61
C MET A 99 -8.94 11.91 2.45
N HIS A 100 -9.86 12.63 1.83
CA HIS A 100 -9.76 14.10 1.71
C HIS A 100 -9.83 14.85 3.04
N GLU A 101 -10.34 14.21 4.08
CA GLU A 101 -10.44 14.78 5.43
C GLU A 101 -9.14 14.57 6.24
N LEU A 102 -8.19 13.78 5.73
CA LEU A 102 -6.94 13.45 6.41
C LEU A 102 -5.83 14.48 6.13
N PRO A 103 -4.84 14.57 7.03
CA PRO A 103 -3.68 15.45 6.85
C PRO A 103 -2.95 15.23 5.52
N THR A 104 -2.87 13.98 5.10
CA THR A 104 -2.29 13.60 3.80
C THR A 104 -3.34 12.81 3.02
N PRO A 105 -3.87 13.35 1.91
CA PRO A 105 -4.95 12.70 1.16
C PRO A 105 -4.47 11.54 0.27
N GLU A 106 -3.18 11.24 0.25
CA GLU A 106 -2.63 10.11 -0.48
C GLU A 106 -3.16 8.79 0.07
N LEU A 107 -3.72 7.97 -0.81
CA LEU A 107 -4.26 6.65 -0.45
C LEU A 107 -3.11 5.65 -0.35
N PRO A 108 -2.86 5.08 0.85
CA PRO A 108 -1.94 3.96 0.97
C PRO A 108 -2.38 2.75 0.14
N PRO A 109 -1.50 1.78 -0.10
CA PRO A 109 -1.89 0.50 -0.70
C PRO A 109 -3.11 -0.08 -0.03
N LEU A 110 -4.09 -0.51 -0.82
CA LEU A 110 -5.40 -0.96 -0.37
C LEU A 110 -5.71 -2.35 -0.93
N LEU A 111 -6.15 -3.25 -0.05
CA LEU A 111 -6.77 -4.52 -0.40
C LEU A 111 -8.24 -4.50 -0.04
N LEU A 112 -9.09 -4.87 -0.99
CA LEU A 112 -10.52 -5.02 -0.75
C LEU A 112 -10.81 -6.41 -0.19
N LYS A 113 -11.69 -6.47 0.83
CA LYS A 113 -12.18 -7.74 1.38
C LYS A 113 -13.15 -8.42 0.40
N PRO A 114 -13.13 -9.76 0.25
CA PRO A 114 -12.30 -10.71 0.97
C PRO A 114 -10.82 -10.65 0.55
N ILE A 115 -9.91 -10.73 1.53
CA ILE A 115 -8.48 -10.60 1.27
C ILE A 115 -7.94 -11.85 0.59
N ASP A 116 -7.30 -11.68 -0.55
CA ASP A 116 -6.52 -12.72 -1.20
C ASP A 116 -5.15 -12.84 -0.51
N PRO A 117 -4.81 -14.02 0.06
CA PRO A 117 -3.57 -14.19 0.79
C PRO A 117 -2.31 -13.96 -0.05
N ASP A 118 -2.31 -14.35 -1.32
CA ASP A 118 -1.14 -14.19 -2.19
C ASP A 118 -0.94 -12.71 -2.57
N GLN A 119 -2.03 -11.99 -2.82
CA GLN A 119 -1.97 -10.53 -3.03
C GLN A 119 -1.44 -9.81 -1.79
N LEU A 120 -1.87 -10.23 -0.60
CA LEU A 120 -1.40 -9.63 0.65
C LEU A 120 0.10 -9.83 0.83
N LEU A 121 0.61 -11.06 0.64
CA LEU A 121 2.06 -11.33 0.75
C LEU A 121 2.87 -10.52 -0.28
N GLY A 122 2.42 -10.47 -1.53
CA GLY A 122 3.07 -9.66 -2.56
C GLY A 122 3.10 -8.17 -2.20
N MET A 123 2.03 -7.64 -1.62
CA MET A 123 1.97 -6.23 -1.21
C MET A 123 2.85 -5.95 0.00
N ILE A 124 2.94 -6.87 0.97
CA ILE A 124 3.87 -6.77 2.10
C ILE A 124 5.31 -6.73 1.59
N ASP A 125 5.68 -7.62 0.70
CA ASP A 125 7.03 -7.69 0.14
C ASP A 125 7.41 -6.38 -0.59
N LEU A 126 6.49 -5.81 -1.38
CA LEU A 126 6.68 -4.52 -2.04
C LEU A 126 6.90 -3.39 -1.05
N GLN A 127 6.09 -3.33 0.01
CA GLN A 127 6.22 -2.28 1.03
C GLN A 127 7.53 -2.41 1.83
N MET A 128 7.96 -3.63 2.12
CA MET A 128 9.18 -3.88 2.90
C MET A 128 10.46 -3.71 2.07
N SER A 129 10.41 -3.96 0.78
CA SER A 129 11.57 -3.78 -0.12
C SER A 129 11.83 -2.33 -0.50
N GLY A 130 10.89 -1.42 -0.22
CA GLY A 130 10.97 -0.02 -0.65
C GLY A 130 10.90 0.18 -2.17
N GLN A 131 10.60 -0.87 -2.92
CA GLN A 131 10.34 -0.81 -4.35
C GLN A 131 8.88 -0.43 -4.56
N MET A 132 8.64 0.85 -4.87
CA MET A 132 7.39 1.21 -5.55
C MET A 132 7.31 0.38 -6.83
N PRO A 133 6.16 -0.25 -7.16
CA PRO A 133 5.99 -0.78 -8.49
C PRO A 133 6.21 0.38 -9.47
N ASP A 134 7.17 0.23 -10.35
CA ASP A 134 7.29 1.09 -11.52
C ASP A 134 6.00 0.88 -12.32
N ILE A 135 5.01 1.72 -12.09
CA ILE A 135 3.89 1.86 -13.00
C ILE A 135 4.50 2.52 -14.23
N GLY A 136 4.96 1.63 -15.12
CA GLY A 136 5.59 2.01 -16.37
C GLY A 136 4.84 3.18 -16.97
N SER A 137 5.50 4.31 -17.04
CA SER A 137 5.17 5.32 -18.01
C SER A 137 5.28 4.63 -19.37
N GLU A 138 4.16 4.16 -19.88
CA GLU A 138 4.02 3.92 -21.29
C GLU A 138 4.07 5.29 -21.96
N ASP A 139 5.26 5.86 -21.97
CA ASP A 139 5.60 6.88 -22.93
C ASP A 139 5.68 6.18 -24.28
N GLY A 140 4.50 6.02 -24.89
CA GLY A 140 4.40 5.73 -26.30
C GLY A 140 5.09 6.87 -27.03
N GLU A 141 6.39 6.72 -27.26
CA GLU A 141 7.08 7.50 -28.26
C GLU A 141 6.38 7.23 -29.62
N ALA A 142 5.45 8.11 -29.95
CA ALA A 142 4.99 8.26 -31.31
C ALA A 142 6.20 8.70 -32.13
N GLN A 143 6.77 7.76 -32.87
CA GLN A 143 7.77 8.06 -33.87
C GLN A 143 7.15 9.04 -34.88
N PRO A 144 7.79 10.17 -35.17
CA PRO A 144 7.32 11.02 -36.25
C PRO A 144 7.53 10.25 -37.56
N GLU A 145 6.43 10.01 -38.26
CA GLU A 145 6.45 9.50 -39.63
C GLU A 145 7.36 10.40 -40.44
N ARG A 146 8.39 9.78 -41.03
CA ARG A 146 9.22 10.43 -42.05
C ARG A 146 8.32 10.75 -43.23
N ALA A 147 8.08 12.03 -43.43
CA ALA A 147 7.53 12.55 -44.69
C ALA A 147 8.43 12.09 -45.83
N LEU A 148 7.89 11.21 -46.67
CA LEU A 148 8.47 10.87 -47.96
C LEU A 148 8.53 12.13 -48.78
N GLY A 149 9.73 12.50 -49.15
CA GLY A 149 9.98 13.61 -50.06
C GLY A 149 9.25 13.38 -51.37
N ASP A 150 8.45 14.32 -51.75
CA ASP A 150 7.92 14.42 -53.10
C ASP A 150 8.99 15.07 -53.97
N ASP A 151 9.63 14.21 -54.74
CA ASP A 151 10.53 14.58 -55.83
C ASP A 151 9.66 14.79 -57.06
N THR A 152 9.37 16.04 -57.37
CA THR A 152 8.88 16.41 -58.72
C THR A 152 9.85 17.35 -59.35
N SER A 153 10.83 16.74 -59.98
CA SER A 153 11.62 17.38 -61.01
C SER A 153 10.77 17.81 -62.21
N ASP A 154 10.98 19.03 -62.61
CA ASP A 154 11.19 19.46 -63.97
C ASP A 154 10.08 19.23 -65.03
N GLY A 155 9.66 20.31 -65.56
CA GLY A 155 8.77 20.36 -66.74
C GLY A 155 8.82 21.72 -67.41
N THR A 156 9.99 22.03 -67.95
CA THR A 156 10.17 23.11 -68.97
C THR A 156 9.16 22.94 -70.10
N TYR A 157 8.36 23.96 -70.40
CA TYR A 157 7.93 24.20 -71.77
C TYR A 157 7.82 25.72 -72.06
N ARG A 158 8.64 26.10 -73.02
CA ARG A 158 8.56 27.34 -73.77
C ARG A 158 7.30 27.37 -74.64
N ARG A 159 6.57 28.45 -74.67
CA ARG A 159 6.32 29.38 -75.80
C ARG A 159 5.30 30.43 -75.35
#